data_a44cb39bb53df5af7ed17be227e740d4
#
_entry.id   a44cb39bb53df5af7ed17be227e740d4
#
_cell.length_a   1.000
_cell.length_b   1.000
_cell.length_c   1.000
_cell.angle_alpha   90.00
_cell.angle_beta   90.00
_cell.angle_gamma   90.00
#
_symmetry.space_group_name_H-M   'P 1'
#
loop_
_entity.id
_entity.type
_entity.pdbx_description
1 polymer ?
#
loop_
_entity_poly.entity_id
_entity_poly.type
_entity_poly.pdbx_seq_one_letter_code
_entity_poly.pdbx_strand_id
1 'polypeptide(L)'
;MSTLDKHIVSIDGKSYVLYAGLLQLAKQEGITRMHVQIEQIPMAQNGFMAIVRATVVTKKGASYSDIADASPESVGDPRFIPHLLRVASTRAKARALKDALAVDITSMEELPISVSNPPTKLTAVGSITPAQLRLLESQCDQLHLPQATKNELISLSKGEASKRIDEYNLLIKKARENAQRS
;
A
#
# COMPACT_ATOMS: atom_id res chain seq x y z
N MET A 1 8.77 -10.05 24.18
CA MET A 1 8.18 -9.88 22.86
C MET A 1 9.26 -10.13 21.83
N SER A 2 9.04 -11.08 20.93
CA SER A 2 9.97 -11.36 19.82
C SER A 2 10.08 -10.14 18.91
N THR A 3 11.23 -9.94 18.29
CA THR A 3 11.43 -8.88 17.29
C THR A 3 10.40 -8.99 16.15
N LEU A 4 9.97 -10.22 15.86
CA LEU A 4 9.00 -10.50 14.81
C LEU A 4 7.56 -10.07 15.16
N ASP A 5 7.19 -10.14 16.45
CA ASP A 5 5.81 -9.83 16.91
C ASP A 5 5.34 -8.43 16.52
N LYS A 6 6.26 -7.47 16.45
CA LYS A 6 5.99 -6.09 16.04
C LYS A 6 5.71 -5.94 14.53
N HIS A 7 6.05 -6.96 13.76
CA HIS A 7 5.93 -6.98 12.29
C HIS A 7 4.92 -8.02 11.79
N ILE A 8 4.10 -8.55 12.70
CA ILE A 8 2.99 -9.42 12.35
C ILE A 8 1.71 -8.57 12.31
N VAL A 9 0.96 -8.70 11.23
CA VAL A 9 -0.36 -8.08 11.06
C VAL A 9 -1.41 -9.17 10.91
N SER A 10 -2.60 -8.94 11.43
CA SER A 10 -3.72 -9.86 11.29
C SER A 10 -4.76 -9.26 10.33
N ILE A 11 -5.16 -10.04 9.32
CA ILE A 11 -6.21 -9.70 8.36
C ILE A 11 -7.16 -10.90 8.28
N ASP A 12 -8.43 -10.67 8.50
CA ASP A 12 -9.48 -11.70 8.46
C ASP A 12 -9.15 -12.94 9.31
N GLY A 13 -8.55 -12.71 10.49
CA GLY A 13 -8.17 -13.77 11.44
C GLY A 13 -6.90 -14.56 11.06
N LYS A 14 -6.24 -14.24 9.96
CA LYS A 14 -4.97 -14.82 9.54
C LYS A 14 -3.81 -13.88 9.85
N SER A 15 -2.68 -14.45 10.28
CA SER A 15 -1.45 -13.69 10.57
C SER A 15 -0.55 -13.63 9.34
N TYR A 16 0.02 -12.45 9.10
CA TYR A 16 0.98 -12.20 8.02
C TYR A 16 2.20 -11.48 8.56
N VAL A 17 3.38 -11.83 8.06
CA VAL A 17 4.62 -11.15 8.41
C VAL A 17 4.93 -10.06 7.37
N LEU A 18 5.34 -8.89 7.84
CA LEU A 18 5.82 -7.82 6.98
C LEU A 18 7.26 -8.08 6.53
N TYR A 19 7.60 -7.74 5.28
CA TYR A 19 8.96 -7.84 4.75
C TYR A 19 9.99 -7.11 5.63
N ALA A 20 9.62 -5.97 6.23
CA ALA A 20 10.46 -5.25 7.18
C ALA A 20 10.84 -6.12 8.40
N GLY A 21 9.93 -6.95 8.89
CA GLY A 21 10.20 -7.90 9.97
C GLY A 21 11.17 -9.00 9.54
N LEU A 22 11.00 -9.54 8.34
CA LEU A 22 11.92 -10.53 7.77
C LEU A 22 13.33 -9.97 7.61
N LEU A 23 13.47 -8.72 7.14
CA LEU A 23 14.77 -8.04 7.04
C LEU A 23 15.44 -7.82 8.41
N GLN A 24 14.64 -7.49 9.43
CA GLN A 24 15.17 -7.29 10.77
C GLN A 24 15.66 -8.62 11.37
N LEU A 25 14.88 -9.70 11.20
CA LEU A 25 15.26 -11.03 11.62
C LEU A 25 16.50 -11.52 10.85
N ALA A 26 16.58 -11.26 9.54
CA ALA A 26 17.71 -11.60 8.70
C ALA A 26 19.03 -10.99 9.18
N LYS A 27 18.99 -9.74 9.69
CA LYS A 27 20.17 -9.10 10.30
C LYS A 27 20.61 -9.81 11.59
N GLN A 28 19.66 -10.29 12.39
CA GLN A 28 19.96 -11.00 13.65
C GLN A 28 20.53 -12.39 13.39
N GLU A 29 19.91 -13.15 12.48
CA GLU A 29 20.30 -14.52 12.13
C GLU A 29 21.56 -14.58 11.23
N GLY A 30 22.00 -13.44 10.70
CA GLY A 30 23.24 -13.33 9.97
C GLY A 30 23.14 -13.79 8.52
N ILE A 31 22.18 -13.26 7.80
CA ILE A 31 22.18 -13.32 6.34
C ILE A 31 23.33 -12.47 5.81
N THR A 32 24.19 -13.07 4.98
CA THR A 32 25.40 -12.43 4.43
C THR A 32 25.21 -11.88 3.03
N ARG A 33 24.32 -12.46 2.25
CA ARG A 33 24.06 -12.04 0.87
C ARG A 33 22.58 -12.24 0.55
N MET A 34 22.05 -11.28 -0.19
CA MET A 34 20.78 -11.40 -0.92
C MET A 34 21.01 -10.97 -2.36
N HIS A 35 20.79 -11.88 -3.29
CA HIS A 35 20.93 -11.65 -4.73
C HIS A 35 19.56 -11.74 -5.40
N VAL A 36 19.34 -10.90 -6.41
CA VAL A 36 18.09 -10.86 -7.19
C VAL A 36 18.43 -10.99 -8.66
N GLN A 37 17.76 -11.91 -9.34
CA GLN A 37 17.87 -12.15 -10.78
C GLN A 37 16.51 -12.00 -11.43
N ILE A 38 16.44 -11.25 -12.51
CA ILE A 38 15.24 -11.12 -13.32
C ILE A 38 15.19 -12.32 -14.27
N GLU A 39 14.15 -13.14 -14.14
CA GLU A 39 13.91 -14.29 -15.01
C GLU A 39 13.05 -13.90 -16.22
N GLN A 40 12.11 -12.96 -16.02
CA GLN A 40 11.21 -12.48 -17.06
C GLN A 40 10.85 -11.02 -16.83
N ILE A 41 10.98 -10.21 -17.89
CA ILE A 41 10.51 -8.82 -17.88
C ILE A 41 9.04 -8.76 -18.33
N PRO A 42 8.25 -7.79 -17.83
CA PRO A 42 6.87 -7.59 -18.26
C PRO A 42 6.83 -7.09 -19.72
N MET A 43 6.13 -7.81 -20.58
CA MET A 43 5.89 -7.46 -21.99
C MET A 43 4.47 -7.85 -22.39
N ALA A 44 3.93 -7.24 -23.45
CA ALA A 44 2.58 -7.56 -23.93
C ALA A 44 2.41 -9.05 -24.29
N GLN A 45 3.46 -9.68 -24.85
CA GLN A 45 3.46 -11.10 -25.26
C GLN A 45 3.32 -12.07 -24.08
N ASN A 46 3.69 -11.66 -22.87
CA ASN A 46 3.59 -12.51 -21.67
C ASN A 46 2.55 -11.99 -20.66
N GLY A 47 1.57 -11.20 -21.10
CA GLY A 47 0.55 -10.62 -20.23
C GLY A 47 1.10 -9.64 -19.20
N PHE A 48 2.20 -8.96 -19.51
CA PHE A 48 2.95 -8.08 -18.61
C PHE A 48 3.42 -8.76 -17.32
N MET A 49 3.65 -10.07 -17.35
CA MET A 49 4.13 -10.82 -16.19
C MET A 49 5.62 -10.62 -15.97
N ALA A 50 5.99 -10.14 -14.79
CA ALA A 50 7.35 -10.12 -14.28
C ALA A 50 7.62 -11.40 -13.46
N ILE A 51 8.78 -12.04 -13.65
CA ILE A 51 9.24 -13.15 -12.82
C ILE A 51 10.64 -12.81 -12.30
N VAL A 52 10.83 -12.97 -11.00
CA VAL A 52 12.09 -12.65 -10.32
C VAL A 52 12.47 -13.80 -9.40
N ARG A 53 13.74 -14.15 -9.40
CA ARG A 53 14.37 -15.08 -8.46
C ARG A 53 15.13 -14.29 -7.40
N ALA A 54 14.99 -14.66 -6.14
CA ALA A 54 15.83 -14.19 -5.06
C ALA A 54 16.61 -15.35 -4.46
N THR A 55 17.87 -15.11 -4.13
CA THR A 55 18.74 -16.08 -3.45
C THR A 55 19.32 -15.42 -2.20
N VAL A 56 19.19 -16.10 -1.07
CA VAL A 56 19.66 -15.67 0.24
C VAL A 56 20.73 -16.62 0.73
N VAL A 57 21.84 -16.09 1.23
CA VAL A 57 22.97 -16.90 1.75
C VAL A 57 23.16 -16.56 3.23
N THR A 58 23.19 -17.57 4.07
CA THR A 58 23.44 -17.44 5.52
C THR A 58 24.93 -17.40 5.82
N LYS A 59 25.30 -16.99 7.06
CA LYS A 59 26.69 -17.06 7.56
C LYS A 59 27.26 -18.48 7.54
N LYS A 60 26.40 -19.51 7.65
CA LYS A 60 26.80 -20.90 7.60
C LYS A 60 27.03 -21.42 6.18
N GLY A 61 26.87 -20.57 5.16
CA GLY A 61 27.01 -20.93 3.76
C GLY A 61 25.79 -21.60 3.13
N ALA A 62 24.73 -21.82 3.89
CA ALA A 62 23.48 -22.37 3.33
C ALA A 62 22.83 -21.34 2.40
N SER A 63 22.33 -21.82 1.26
CA SER A 63 21.70 -20.98 0.23
C SER A 63 20.24 -21.38 0.05
N TYR A 64 19.37 -20.40 0.07
CA TYR A 64 17.92 -20.55 -0.13
C TYR A 64 17.50 -19.69 -1.30
N SER A 65 16.72 -20.26 -2.20
CA SER A 65 16.31 -19.56 -3.43
C SER A 65 14.83 -19.79 -3.70
N ASP A 66 14.11 -18.73 -4.01
CA ASP A 66 12.73 -18.84 -4.42
C ASP A 66 12.42 -17.82 -5.54
N ILE A 67 11.33 -18.06 -6.25
CA ILE A 67 10.83 -17.23 -7.33
C ILE A 67 9.49 -16.60 -6.93
N ALA A 68 9.21 -15.43 -7.49
CA ALA A 68 7.88 -14.85 -7.43
C ALA A 68 7.57 -14.09 -8.72
N ASP A 69 6.28 -13.99 -8.97
CA ASP A 69 5.71 -13.29 -10.10
C ASP A 69 4.93 -12.05 -9.67
N ALA A 70 4.72 -11.17 -10.63
CA ALA A 70 3.73 -10.10 -10.56
C ALA A 70 3.18 -9.81 -11.96
N SER A 71 1.86 -9.73 -12.05
CA SER A 71 1.13 -9.37 -13.27
C SER A 71 0.08 -8.30 -12.94
N PRO A 72 -0.50 -7.62 -13.93
CA PRO A 72 -1.60 -6.69 -13.69
C PRO A 72 -2.75 -7.29 -12.87
N GLU A 73 -3.06 -8.58 -13.10
CA GLU A 73 -4.09 -9.30 -12.36
C GLU A 73 -3.67 -9.60 -10.91
N SER A 74 -2.42 -10.03 -10.70
CA SER A 74 -1.94 -10.45 -9.38
C SER A 74 -1.70 -9.28 -8.41
N VAL A 75 -1.50 -8.05 -8.93
CA VAL A 75 -1.31 -6.86 -8.08
C VAL A 75 -2.65 -6.23 -7.67
N GLY A 76 -3.73 -6.43 -8.42
CA GLY A 76 -5.08 -5.97 -8.08
C GLY A 76 -5.30 -4.45 -8.12
N ASP A 77 -4.26 -3.63 -8.02
CA ASP A 77 -4.32 -2.17 -8.03
C ASP A 77 -3.55 -1.62 -9.24
N PRO A 78 -4.23 -0.92 -10.19
CA PRO A 78 -3.62 -0.38 -11.41
C PRO A 78 -2.40 0.52 -11.17
N ARG A 79 -2.30 1.16 -10.02
CA ARG A 79 -1.16 2.02 -9.67
C ARG A 79 0.17 1.26 -9.57
N PHE A 80 0.13 -0.04 -9.38
CA PHE A 80 1.32 -0.89 -9.29
C PHE A 80 1.73 -1.52 -10.62
N ILE A 81 0.91 -1.42 -11.67
CA ILE A 81 1.25 -1.97 -12.99
C ILE A 81 2.59 -1.43 -13.52
N PRO A 82 2.94 -0.13 -13.38
CA PRO A 82 4.27 0.35 -13.77
C PRO A 82 5.43 -0.20 -12.94
N HIS A 83 5.12 -0.94 -11.86
CA HIS A 83 6.10 -1.38 -10.86
C HIS A 83 6.17 -2.91 -10.68
N LEU A 84 5.67 -3.69 -11.64
CA LEU A 84 5.57 -5.16 -11.55
C LEU A 84 6.90 -5.84 -11.21
N LEU A 85 8.02 -5.43 -11.82
CA LEU A 85 9.35 -5.95 -11.47
C LEU A 85 9.71 -5.71 -10.00
N ARG A 86 9.36 -4.56 -9.45
CA ARG A 86 9.62 -4.24 -8.04
C ARG A 86 8.76 -5.09 -7.11
N VAL A 87 7.49 -5.29 -7.47
CA VAL A 87 6.57 -6.15 -6.71
C VAL A 87 7.08 -7.58 -6.71
N ALA A 88 7.37 -8.16 -7.90
CA ALA A 88 7.92 -9.51 -8.02
C ALA A 88 9.24 -9.66 -7.23
N SER A 89 10.14 -8.68 -7.32
CA SER A 89 11.39 -8.67 -6.56
C SER A 89 11.17 -8.67 -5.04
N THR A 90 10.21 -7.91 -4.52
CA THR A 90 9.94 -7.88 -3.08
C THR A 90 9.31 -9.19 -2.62
N ARG A 91 8.38 -9.75 -3.39
CA ARG A 91 7.78 -11.07 -3.13
C ARG A 91 8.83 -12.19 -3.11
N ALA A 92 9.71 -12.25 -4.13
CA ALA A 92 10.78 -13.25 -4.20
C ALA A 92 11.73 -13.16 -3.00
N LYS A 93 12.15 -11.96 -2.62
CA LYS A 93 12.99 -11.74 -1.44
C LYS A 93 12.30 -12.16 -0.15
N ALA A 94 11.02 -11.84 0.02
CA ALA A 94 10.25 -12.25 1.19
C ALA A 94 10.18 -13.78 1.31
N ARG A 95 9.91 -14.48 0.21
CA ARG A 95 9.83 -15.95 0.16
C ARG A 95 11.17 -16.60 0.49
N ALA A 96 12.25 -16.19 -0.19
CA ALA A 96 13.59 -16.73 0.07
C ALA A 96 14.06 -16.45 1.51
N LEU A 97 13.70 -15.30 2.10
CA LEU A 97 13.98 -15.00 3.50
C LEU A 97 13.17 -15.88 4.46
N LYS A 98 11.90 -16.13 4.18
CA LYS A 98 11.07 -17.03 5.00
C LYS A 98 11.69 -18.40 5.11
N ASP A 99 12.11 -18.97 3.97
CA ASP A 99 12.77 -20.27 3.94
C ASP A 99 14.10 -20.26 4.72
N ALA A 100 14.94 -19.23 4.52
CA ALA A 100 16.21 -19.12 5.19
C ALA A 100 16.09 -18.93 6.72
N LEU A 101 14.98 -18.32 7.18
CA LEU A 101 14.71 -17.97 8.57
C LEU A 101 13.73 -18.94 9.26
N ALA A 102 13.27 -19.96 8.55
CA ALA A 102 12.25 -20.91 9.00
C ALA A 102 10.98 -20.20 9.54
N VAL A 103 10.51 -19.16 8.84
CA VAL A 103 9.30 -18.42 9.20
C VAL A 103 8.10 -19.03 8.45
N ASP A 104 7.20 -19.63 9.20
CA ASP A 104 6.05 -20.40 8.69
C ASP A 104 4.85 -19.51 8.31
N ILE A 105 4.89 -18.22 8.67
CA ILE A 105 3.81 -17.26 8.42
C ILE A 105 3.95 -16.68 7.00
N THR A 106 2.84 -16.61 6.26
CA THR A 106 2.82 -15.99 4.92
C THR A 106 3.24 -14.53 4.97
N SER A 107 4.06 -14.11 4.03
CA SER A 107 4.45 -12.71 3.91
C SER A 107 3.30 -11.86 3.36
N MET A 108 3.14 -10.65 3.90
CA MET A 108 2.13 -9.68 3.48
C MET A 108 2.27 -9.33 1.98
N GLU A 109 3.48 -9.32 1.47
CA GLU A 109 3.82 -8.99 0.08
C GLU A 109 3.38 -10.06 -0.92
N GLU A 110 3.03 -11.26 -0.45
CA GLU A 110 2.50 -12.34 -1.29
C GLU A 110 1.00 -12.16 -1.59
N LEU A 111 0.32 -11.32 -0.82
CA LEU A 111 -1.09 -11.03 -1.06
C LEU A 111 -1.30 -10.08 -2.25
N PRO A 112 -2.47 -10.11 -2.90
CA PRO A 112 -2.88 -9.03 -3.80
C PRO A 112 -2.79 -7.68 -3.06
N ILE A 113 -2.26 -6.67 -3.73
CA ILE A 113 -1.98 -5.37 -3.07
C ILE A 113 -3.25 -4.72 -2.50
N SER A 114 -4.42 -5.00 -3.07
CA SER A 114 -5.72 -4.58 -2.53
C SER A 114 -6.01 -5.12 -1.13
N VAL A 115 -5.46 -6.30 -0.79
CA VAL A 115 -5.60 -6.95 0.53
C VAL A 115 -4.41 -6.60 1.44
N SER A 116 -3.21 -6.42 0.87
CA SER A 116 -1.98 -6.16 1.59
C SER A 116 -1.84 -4.73 2.11
N ASN A 117 -2.74 -3.84 1.74
CA ASN A 117 -2.88 -2.54 2.37
C ASN A 117 -4.00 -2.60 3.43
N PRO A 118 -3.72 -2.94 4.70
CA PRO A 118 -4.56 -2.46 5.75
C PRO A 118 -4.60 -0.93 5.59
N PRO A 119 -5.65 -0.22 6.01
CA PRO A 119 -5.76 1.23 5.83
C PRO A 119 -4.69 1.94 6.67
N THR A 120 -3.44 1.67 6.36
CA THR A 120 -2.33 2.51 6.78
C THR A 120 -2.42 3.73 5.88
N LYS A 121 -2.69 4.89 6.47
CA LYS A 121 -2.72 6.22 5.88
C LYS A 121 -1.58 6.47 4.87
N LEU A 122 -1.61 5.78 3.75
CA LEU A 122 -0.95 6.22 2.54
C LEU A 122 -2.00 7.04 1.79
N THR A 123 -2.09 8.30 2.19
CA THR A 123 -2.69 9.31 1.33
C THR A 123 -1.99 9.16 -0.01
N ALA A 124 -2.72 8.68 -1.01
CA ALA A 124 -2.24 8.72 -2.37
C ALA A 124 -1.72 10.13 -2.62
N VAL A 125 -0.49 10.24 -3.11
CA VAL A 125 0.07 11.54 -3.47
C VAL A 125 -0.90 12.13 -4.50
N GLY A 126 -1.73 13.06 -4.05
CA GLY A 126 -2.75 13.73 -4.86
C GLY A 126 -4.21 13.51 -4.48
N SER A 127 -4.60 12.49 -3.71
CA SER A 127 -6.01 12.33 -3.28
C SER A 127 -6.35 13.14 -2.04
N ILE A 128 -7.65 13.43 -1.86
CA ILE A 128 -8.20 14.12 -0.70
C ILE A 128 -7.74 13.47 0.61
N THR A 129 -7.29 14.28 1.57
CA THR A 129 -6.92 13.75 2.90
C THR A 129 -8.17 13.48 3.75
N PRO A 130 -8.10 12.53 4.72
CA PRO A 130 -9.23 12.31 5.63
C PRO A 130 -9.67 13.55 6.40
N ALA A 131 -8.73 14.46 6.69
CA ALA A 131 -9.03 15.73 7.34
C ALA A 131 -9.80 16.69 6.41
N GLN A 132 -9.38 16.80 5.14
CA GLN A 132 -10.07 17.57 4.13
C GLN A 132 -11.48 17.00 3.84
N LEU A 133 -11.61 15.67 3.77
CA LEU A 133 -12.90 15.02 3.53
C LEU A 133 -13.88 15.35 4.66
N ARG A 134 -13.49 15.16 5.93
CA ARG A 134 -14.34 15.50 7.08
C ARG A 134 -14.74 16.97 7.11
N LEU A 135 -13.81 17.86 6.76
CA LEU A 135 -14.09 19.30 6.71
C LEU A 135 -15.12 19.61 5.62
N LEU A 136 -14.96 19.06 4.42
CA LEU A 136 -15.89 19.25 3.30
C LEU A 136 -17.26 18.65 3.61
N GLU A 137 -17.33 17.47 4.24
CA GLU A 137 -18.60 16.87 4.69
C GLU A 137 -19.33 17.80 5.66
N SER A 138 -18.62 18.34 6.66
CA SER A 138 -19.19 19.31 7.61
C SER A 138 -19.65 20.60 6.93
N GLN A 139 -18.91 21.10 5.93
CA GLN A 139 -19.29 22.27 5.15
C GLN A 139 -20.52 22.00 4.26
N CYS A 140 -20.64 20.80 3.68
CA CYS A 140 -21.83 20.37 2.94
C CYS A 140 -23.07 20.38 3.85
N ASP A 141 -22.93 19.92 5.09
CA ASP A 141 -24.04 19.94 6.06
C ASP A 141 -24.45 21.37 6.42
N GLN A 142 -23.50 22.27 6.63
CA GLN A 142 -23.78 23.69 6.91
C GLN A 142 -24.45 24.41 5.73
N LEU A 143 -24.14 24.00 4.51
CA LEU A 143 -24.71 24.57 3.27
C LEU A 143 -25.95 23.82 2.79
N HIS A 144 -26.42 22.78 3.51
CA HIS A 144 -27.57 21.92 3.16
C HIS A 144 -27.44 21.32 1.74
N LEU A 145 -26.24 20.92 1.35
CA LEU A 145 -26.00 20.34 0.01
C LEU A 145 -26.50 18.89 -0.09
N PRO A 146 -26.96 18.45 -1.27
CA PRO A 146 -27.47 17.10 -1.46
C PRO A 146 -26.42 16.02 -1.24
N GLN A 147 -26.85 14.81 -0.85
CA GLN A 147 -25.96 13.67 -0.60
C GLN A 147 -25.12 13.25 -1.82
N ALA A 148 -25.61 13.51 -3.04
CA ALA A 148 -24.85 13.27 -4.27
C ALA A 148 -23.54 14.05 -4.29
N THR A 149 -23.55 15.31 -3.85
CA THR A 149 -22.34 16.17 -3.74
C THR A 149 -21.33 15.59 -2.76
N LYS A 150 -21.77 15.00 -1.63
CA LYS A 150 -20.86 14.34 -0.67
C LYS A 150 -20.18 13.11 -1.26
N ASN A 151 -20.87 12.35 -2.10
CA ASN A 151 -20.31 11.16 -2.75
C ASN A 151 -19.19 11.53 -3.75
N GLU A 152 -19.28 12.70 -4.39
CA GLU A 152 -18.26 13.19 -5.32
C GLU A 152 -16.96 13.62 -4.61
N LEU A 153 -17.02 14.00 -3.32
CA LEU A 153 -15.87 14.47 -2.56
C LEU A 153 -14.74 13.44 -2.46
N ILE A 154 -15.09 12.16 -2.42
CA ILE A 154 -14.13 11.04 -2.28
C ILE A 154 -13.20 10.94 -3.48
N SER A 155 -13.66 11.38 -4.66
CA SER A 155 -12.89 11.33 -5.92
C SER A 155 -11.96 12.53 -6.12
N LEU A 156 -12.03 13.56 -5.28
CA LEU A 156 -11.23 14.76 -5.42
C LEU A 156 -9.75 14.51 -5.15
N SER A 157 -8.89 15.19 -5.90
CA SER A 157 -7.48 15.32 -5.57
C SER A 157 -7.30 16.26 -4.36
N LYS A 158 -6.15 16.18 -3.69
CA LYS A 158 -5.81 17.06 -2.56
C LYS A 158 -5.89 18.56 -2.94
N GLY A 159 -5.48 18.90 -4.17
CA GLY A 159 -5.53 20.28 -4.67
C GLY A 159 -6.96 20.75 -4.94
N GLU A 160 -7.79 19.89 -5.56
CA GLU A 160 -9.20 20.18 -5.80
C GLU A 160 -9.98 20.30 -4.49
N ALA A 161 -9.69 19.42 -3.53
CA ALA A 161 -10.29 19.48 -2.20
C ALA A 161 -9.94 20.81 -1.48
N SER A 162 -8.71 21.30 -1.57
CA SER A 162 -8.33 22.59 -1.00
C SER A 162 -9.11 23.75 -1.62
N LYS A 163 -9.22 23.77 -2.96
CA LYS A 163 -10.02 24.80 -3.65
C LYS A 163 -11.49 24.75 -3.25
N ARG A 164 -12.06 23.55 -3.14
CA ARG A 164 -13.45 23.36 -2.74
C ARG A 164 -13.72 23.81 -1.30
N ILE A 165 -12.76 23.58 -0.39
CA ILE A 165 -12.80 24.08 1.00
C ILE A 165 -12.88 25.60 1.01
N ASP A 166 -12.05 26.28 0.21
CA ASP A 166 -12.03 27.75 0.15
C ASP A 166 -13.33 28.30 -0.45
N GLU A 167 -13.88 27.67 -1.48
CA GLU A 167 -15.18 28.02 -2.06
C GLU A 167 -16.32 27.91 -1.03
N TYR A 168 -16.37 26.80 -0.29
CA TYR A 168 -17.42 26.56 0.70
C TYR A 168 -17.27 27.49 1.91
N ASN A 169 -16.06 27.82 2.34
CA ASN A 169 -15.83 28.83 3.37
C ASN A 169 -16.41 30.18 2.97
N LEU A 170 -16.21 30.58 1.72
CA LEU A 170 -16.75 31.84 1.20
C LEU A 170 -18.28 31.84 1.17
N LEU A 171 -18.91 30.72 0.76
CA LEU A 171 -20.36 30.58 0.75
C LEU A 171 -20.96 30.62 2.16
N ILE A 172 -20.36 29.92 3.11
CA ILE A 172 -20.77 29.92 4.52
C ILE A 172 -20.68 31.35 5.12
N LYS A 173 -19.59 32.08 4.81
CA LYS A 173 -19.42 33.46 5.26
C LYS A 173 -20.53 34.36 4.71
N LYS A 174 -20.81 34.28 3.41
CA LYS A 174 -21.89 35.08 2.80
C LYS A 174 -23.27 34.71 3.36
N ALA A 175 -23.54 33.44 3.61
CA ALA A 175 -24.80 33.01 4.21
C ALA A 175 -24.99 33.60 5.63
N ARG A 176 -23.91 33.63 6.43
CA ARG A 176 -23.95 34.23 7.78
C ARG A 176 -24.13 35.77 7.75
N GLU A 177 -23.48 36.45 6.84
CA GLU A 177 -23.63 37.90 6.66
C GLU A 177 -25.05 38.28 6.22
N ASN A 178 -25.68 37.48 5.35
CA ASN A 178 -27.05 37.70 4.93
C ASN A 178 -28.06 37.46 6.09
N ALA A 179 -27.82 36.43 6.91
CA ALA A 179 -28.67 36.12 8.05
C ALA A 179 -28.60 37.18 9.16
N GLN A 180 -27.53 37.98 9.23
CA GLN A 180 -27.39 39.10 10.18
C GLN A 180 -28.02 40.42 9.69
N ARG A 181 -28.39 40.47 8.40
CA ARG A 181 -29.00 41.65 7.77
C ARG A 181 -30.54 41.56 7.62
N SER A 182 -31.10 40.40 7.95
CA SER A 182 -32.54 40.12 7.96
C SER A 182 -33.10 40.17 9.38
#